data_7940b9790072fd424fedba7036bade20
#
_entry.id   7940b9790072fd424fedba7036bade20
#
_cell.length_a   1.000
_cell.length_b   1.000
_cell.length_c   1.000
_cell.angle_alpha   90.00
_cell.angle_beta   90.00
_cell.angle_gamma   90.00
#
_symmetry.space_group_name_H-M   'P 1'
#
loop_
_entity.id
_entity.type
_entity.pdbx_description
1 polymer ?
#
loop_
_entity_poly.entity_id
_entity_poly.type
_entity_poly.pdbx_seq_one_letter_code
_entity_poly.pdbx_strand_id
1 'polypeptide(L)'
;SARPAVWPPVSAAWLAARWHDPAFPRYFPWFNTPRYWSEHILELREQLAALLLESARHAAASGAHVNFTLDQDQAVLERAGFMRRHDCRFLWHNRGYRSFDDFLATFRADKRKKAKRERRKVAESGIAFRSLAGEDIDAGLWHTIFGFSERTFLRHGNGHYLNVEFLLRVSAALPGSVVVKVAERAGTPVAAAIFFAGGGWLYGRYWGSAVQEDSLHFEACYYQGIEHCIEHGLQFFDPGTQGEHKLARGFEPTRTTSAHWLEHAGFRNAVARYLERERAAVDDYIEAARQHVPFQRATAATPDPMSD
;
A
#
# COMPACT_ATOMS: atom_id res chain seq x y z
N SER A 1 -48.07 -15.90 -6.80
CA SER A 1 -46.69 -16.32 -6.71
C SER A 1 -45.92 -15.84 -7.97
N ALA A 2 -45.26 -14.69 -7.85
CA ALA A 2 -44.42 -14.18 -8.89
C ALA A 2 -43.07 -14.92 -8.84
N ARG A 3 -42.67 -15.56 -9.94
CA ARG A 3 -41.34 -16.14 -10.09
C ARG A 3 -40.30 -15.02 -10.00
N PRO A 4 -39.19 -15.18 -9.28
CA PRO A 4 -38.11 -14.21 -9.30
C PRO A 4 -37.57 -14.09 -10.72
N ALA A 5 -37.39 -12.87 -11.20
CA ALA A 5 -36.78 -12.61 -12.51
C ALA A 5 -35.34 -13.20 -12.49
N VAL A 6 -35.13 -14.22 -13.33
CA VAL A 6 -33.77 -14.77 -13.57
C VAL A 6 -33.07 -13.76 -14.47
N TRP A 7 -32.15 -13.00 -13.89
CA TRP A 7 -31.29 -12.11 -14.65
C TRP A 7 -30.28 -12.95 -15.45
N PRO A 8 -29.96 -12.53 -16.69
CA PRO A 8 -28.89 -13.19 -17.45
C PRO A 8 -27.56 -13.07 -16.70
N PRO A 9 -26.64 -14.02 -16.86
CA PRO A 9 -25.34 -13.96 -16.19
C PRO A 9 -24.65 -12.63 -16.53
N VAL A 10 -24.33 -11.88 -15.48
CA VAL A 10 -23.71 -10.56 -15.58
C VAL A 10 -22.27 -10.76 -15.98
N SER A 11 -21.92 -10.54 -17.26
CA SER A 11 -20.52 -10.60 -17.70
C SER A 11 -19.76 -9.39 -17.18
N ALA A 12 -18.45 -9.55 -16.91
CA ALA A 12 -17.57 -8.44 -16.53
C ALA A 12 -17.62 -7.30 -17.57
N ALA A 13 -17.79 -7.62 -18.85
CA ALA A 13 -17.98 -6.65 -19.92
C ALA A 13 -19.29 -5.86 -19.77
N TRP A 14 -20.37 -6.51 -19.32
CA TRP A 14 -21.66 -5.86 -19.09
C TRP A 14 -21.58 -4.88 -17.90
N LEU A 15 -20.89 -5.25 -16.82
CA LEU A 15 -20.64 -4.38 -15.66
C LEU A 15 -19.74 -3.20 -16.04
N ALA A 16 -18.64 -3.44 -16.76
CA ALA A 16 -17.72 -2.40 -17.19
C ALA A 16 -18.40 -1.38 -18.12
N ALA A 17 -19.27 -1.81 -19.04
CA ALA A 17 -19.99 -0.94 -19.96
C ALA A 17 -21.03 -0.05 -19.25
N ARG A 18 -21.55 -0.45 -18.08
CA ARG A 18 -22.62 0.27 -17.35
C ARG A 18 -22.17 0.97 -16.07
N TRP A 19 -21.00 0.68 -15.58
CA TRP A 19 -20.46 1.31 -14.36
C TRP A 19 -20.36 2.84 -14.46
N HIS A 20 -20.19 3.35 -15.70
CA HIS A 20 -20.09 4.78 -15.99
C HIS A 20 -21.43 5.41 -16.44
N ASP A 21 -22.50 4.63 -16.55
CA ASP A 21 -23.82 5.12 -16.91
C ASP A 21 -24.46 5.84 -15.69
N PRO A 22 -24.71 7.17 -15.75
CA PRO A 22 -25.33 7.90 -14.66
C PRO A 22 -26.77 7.46 -14.38
N ALA A 23 -27.43 6.76 -15.32
CA ALA A 23 -28.76 6.17 -15.14
C ALA A 23 -28.70 4.76 -14.51
N PHE A 24 -27.50 4.18 -14.31
CA PHE A 24 -27.36 2.90 -13.66
C PHE A 24 -27.72 3.06 -12.17
N PRO A 25 -28.79 2.39 -11.68
CA PRO A 25 -29.24 2.60 -10.33
C PRO A 25 -28.19 2.13 -9.34
N ARG A 26 -27.60 3.06 -8.61
CA ARG A 26 -26.61 2.81 -7.54
C ARG A 26 -27.22 2.25 -6.27
N TYR A 27 -28.54 2.10 -6.24
CA TYR A 27 -29.29 1.66 -5.07
C TYR A 27 -30.47 0.76 -5.47
N PHE A 28 -30.36 -0.53 -5.13
CA PHE A 28 -31.48 -1.48 -5.22
C PHE A 28 -31.94 -1.84 -3.80
N PRO A 29 -33.13 -1.41 -3.35
CA PRO A 29 -33.58 -1.62 -1.97
C PRO A 29 -33.70 -3.08 -1.52
N TRP A 30 -33.80 -4.01 -2.46
CA TRP A 30 -33.94 -5.45 -2.19
C TRP A 30 -32.59 -6.18 -2.05
N PHE A 31 -31.49 -5.53 -2.38
CA PHE A 31 -30.14 -6.09 -2.22
C PHE A 31 -29.57 -5.91 -0.79
N ASN A 32 -30.40 -5.50 0.16
CA ASN A 32 -29.97 -5.15 1.50
C ASN A 32 -29.95 -6.33 2.48
N THR A 33 -29.96 -7.59 1.98
CA THR A 33 -29.71 -8.75 2.85
C THR A 33 -28.24 -9.15 2.74
N PRO A 34 -27.48 -9.15 3.87
CA PRO A 34 -26.06 -9.51 3.88
C PRO A 34 -25.78 -10.88 3.23
N ARG A 35 -26.72 -11.82 3.35
CA ARG A 35 -26.60 -13.16 2.77
C ARG A 35 -26.65 -13.17 1.24
N TYR A 36 -27.54 -12.36 0.63
CA TYR A 36 -27.63 -12.28 -0.84
C TYR A 36 -26.34 -11.74 -1.45
N TRP A 37 -25.78 -10.67 -0.89
CA TRP A 37 -24.52 -10.10 -1.34
C TRP A 37 -23.36 -11.06 -1.17
N SER A 38 -23.27 -11.78 -0.04
CA SER A 38 -22.18 -12.71 0.20
C SER A 38 -22.14 -13.86 -0.82
N GLU A 39 -23.30 -14.42 -1.17
CA GLU A 39 -23.40 -15.53 -2.14
C GLU A 39 -23.08 -15.07 -3.57
N HIS A 40 -23.62 -13.94 -4.03
CA HIS A 40 -23.37 -13.43 -5.39
C HIS A 40 -21.97 -12.86 -5.57
N ILE A 41 -21.40 -12.23 -4.54
CA ILE A 41 -20.01 -11.77 -4.57
C ILE A 41 -19.06 -12.96 -4.62
N LEU A 42 -19.35 -14.03 -3.90
CA LEU A 42 -18.54 -15.24 -3.95
C LEU A 42 -18.57 -15.88 -5.34
N GLU A 43 -19.76 -16.05 -5.94
CA GLU A 43 -19.92 -16.56 -7.29
C GLU A 43 -19.18 -15.69 -8.32
N LEU A 44 -19.28 -14.37 -8.22
CA LEU A 44 -18.55 -13.44 -9.10
C LEU A 44 -17.02 -13.60 -8.95
N ARG A 45 -16.51 -13.75 -7.74
CA ARG A 45 -15.08 -13.99 -7.49
C ARG A 45 -14.62 -15.31 -8.10
N GLU A 46 -15.42 -16.38 -8.01
CA GLU A 46 -15.13 -17.67 -8.64
C GLU A 46 -15.09 -17.57 -10.17
N GLN A 47 -16.05 -16.85 -10.76
CA GLN A 47 -16.07 -16.58 -12.19
C GLN A 47 -14.83 -15.76 -12.63
N LEU A 48 -14.45 -14.74 -11.88
CA LEU A 48 -13.26 -13.93 -12.16
C LEU A 48 -11.97 -14.75 -12.08
N ALA A 49 -11.85 -15.62 -11.10
CA ALA A 49 -10.69 -16.53 -10.98
C ALA A 49 -10.60 -17.49 -12.15
N ALA A 50 -11.73 -18.06 -12.61
CA ALA A 50 -11.80 -18.92 -13.77
C ALA A 50 -11.43 -18.17 -15.06
N LEU A 51 -11.97 -16.96 -15.27
CA LEU A 51 -11.65 -16.11 -16.42
C LEU A 51 -10.17 -15.71 -16.46
N LEU A 52 -9.57 -15.45 -15.30
CA LEU A 52 -8.13 -15.14 -15.21
C LEU A 52 -7.29 -16.31 -15.71
N LEU A 53 -7.61 -17.55 -15.30
CA LEU A 53 -6.91 -18.75 -15.74
C LEU A 53 -7.13 -19.03 -17.24
N GLU A 54 -8.36 -18.87 -17.72
CA GLU A 54 -8.67 -19.00 -19.15
C GLU A 54 -7.90 -17.99 -19.98
N SER A 55 -7.88 -16.73 -19.55
CA SER A 55 -7.13 -15.65 -20.23
C SER A 55 -5.62 -15.93 -20.22
N ALA A 56 -5.08 -16.43 -19.11
CA ALA A 56 -3.66 -16.79 -19.02
C ALA A 56 -3.30 -17.93 -19.99
N ARG A 57 -4.14 -18.98 -20.09
CA ARG A 57 -3.95 -20.08 -21.03
C ARG A 57 -4.10 -19.62 -22.48
N HIS A 58 -5.11 -18.79 -22.77
CA HIS A 58 -5.31 -18.25 -24.11
C HIS A 58 -4.12 -17.38 -24.57
N ALA A 59 -3.53 -16.63 -23.66
CA ALA A 59 -2.32 -15.84 -23.89
C ALA A 59 -1.03 -16.68 -23.91
N ALA A 60 -1.10 -18.00 -23.75
CA ALA A 60 0.05 -18.90 -23.58
C ALA A 60 1.00 -18.42 -22.47
N ALA A 61 0.48 -17.82 -21.40
CA ALA A 61 1.26 -17.34 -20.27
C ALA A 61 1.78 -18.50 -19.44
N SER A 62 3.01 -18.41 -18.96
CA SER A 62 3.64 -19.43 -18.07
C SER A 62 3.05 -19.44 -16.65
N GLY A 63 2.33 -18.39 -16.26
CA GLY A 63 1.69 -18.27 -14.96
C GLY A 63 0.79 -17.05 -14.84
N ALA A 64 0.02 -17.00 -13.75
CA ALA A 64 -0.82 -15.88 -13.35
C ALA A 64 -0.57 -15.56 -11.86
N HIS A 65 -0.50 -14.27 -11.53
CA HIS A 65 -0.17 -13.81 -10.20
C HIS A 65 -1.15 -12.73 -9.75
N VAL A 66 -1.72 -12.89 -8.56
CA VAL A 66 -2.60 -11.90 -7.92
C VAL A 66 -1.94 -11.48 -6.61
N ASN A 67 -1.53 -10.22 -6.53
CA ASN A 67 -0.84 -9.68 -5.37
C ASN A 67 -1.82 -9.00 -4.41
N PHE A 68 -1.50 -9.03 -3.10
CA PHE A 68 -2.25 -8.33 -2.04
C PHE A 68 -3.72 -8.77 -1.97
N THR A 69 -3.92 -10.08 -1.97
CA THR A 69 -5.25 -10.68 -1.86
C THR A 69 -5.81 -10.52 -0.45
N LEU A 70 -7.12 -10.23 -0.36
CA LEU A 70 -7.87 -10.38 0.87
C LEU A 70 -8.13 -11.86 1.15
N ASP A 71 -8.38 -12.24 2.41
CA ASP A 71 -8.60 -13.64 2.79
C ASP A 71 -9.73 -14.30 2.00
N GLN A 72 -10.81 -13.57 1.75
CA GLN A 72 -11.95 -14.05 0.95
C GLN A 72 -11.55 -14.36 -0.50
N ASP A 73 -10.75 -13.48 -1.12
CA ASP A 73 -10.26 -13.67 -2.50
C ASP A 73 -9.24 -14.80 -2.56
N GLN A 74 -8.38 -14.89 -1.55
CA GLN A 74 -7.37 -15.94 -1.43
C GLN A 74 -8.02 -17.33 -1.38
N ALA A 75 -9.08 -17.51 -0.60
CA ALA A 75 -9.80 -18.77 -0.51
C ALA A 75 -10.41 -19.19 -1.86
N VAL A 76 -10.91 -18.24 -2.65
CA VAL A 76 -11.44 -18.49 -4.01
C VAL A 76 -10.32 -18.89 -4.97
N LEU A 77 -9.21 -18.14 -4.95
CA LEU A 77 -8.06 -18.41 -5.82
C LEU A 77 -7.43 -19.79 -5.51
N GLU A 78 -7.36 -20.18 -4.25
CA GLU A 78 -6.88 -21.52 -3.87
C GLU A 78 -7.78 -22.64 -4.40
N ARG A 79 -9.10 -22.49 -4.31
CA ARG A 79 -10.05 -23.44 -4.95
C ARG A 79 -9.88 -23.50 -6.46
N ALA A 80 -9.48 -22.39 -7.10
CA ALA A 80 -9.16 -22.36 -8.52
C ALA A 80 -7.76 -22.91 -8.86
N GLY A 81 -6.97 -23.36 -7.86
CA GLY A 81 -5.65 -23.99 -8.05
C GLY A 81 -4.46 -23.04 -7.96
N PHE A 82 -4.64 -21.83 -7.45
CA PHE A 82 -3.54 -20.94 -7.11
C PHE A 82 -2.86 -21.38 -5.81
N MET A 83 -1.56 -21.16 -5.72
CA MET A 83 -0.74 -21.40 -4.55
C MET A 83 -0.66 -20.11 -3.73
N ARG A 84 -0.89 -20.21 -2.42
CA ARG A 84 -0.73 -19.10 -1.48
C ARG A 84 0.73 -18.82 -1.19
N ARG A 85 1.11 -17.54 -1.20
CA ARG A 85 2.39 -17.06 -0.70
C ARG A 85 2.18 -16.00 0.37
N HIS A 86 2.98 -16.04 1.43
CA HIS A 86 3.08 -14.97 2.42
C HIS A 86 4.28 -14.08 2.13
N ASP A 87 4.15 -12.80 2.50
CA ASP A 87 5.26 -11.86 2.55
C ASP A 87 5.05 -10.93 3.75
N CYS A 88 6.09 -10.24 4.17
CA CYS A 88 6.05 -9.28 5.27
C CYS A 88 6.20 -7.86 4.73
N ARG A 89 5.25 -6.99 5.06
CA ARG A 89 5.35 -5.55 4.90
C ARG A 89 5.38 -4.85 6.25
N PHE A 90 5.80 -3.60 6.25
CA PHE A 90 5.83 -2.76 7.44
C PHE A 90 4.83 -1.63 7.24
N LEU A 91 3.67 -1.71 7.92
CA LEU A 91 2.60 -0.74 7.81
C LEU A 91 2.50 0.10 9.08
N TRP A 92 2.15 1.36 8.92
CA TRP A 92 1.75 2.21 10.03
C TRP A 92 0.23 2.31 10.06
N HIS A 93 -0.33 2.19 11.27
CA HIS A 93 -1.76 2.23 11.54
C HIS A 93 -2.11 3.46 12.36
N ASN A 94 -3.08 4.24 11.91
CA ASN A 94 -3.62 5.34 12.69
C ASN A 94 -4.60 4.80 13.74
N ARG A 95 -4.19 4.87 14.98
CA ARG A 95 -5.01 4.43 16.13
C ARG A 95 -5.77 5.59 16.76
N GLY A 96 -6.17 6.58 15.97
CA GLY A 96 -6.88 7.78 16.43
C GLY A 96 -5.95 8.82 17.05
N TYR A 97 -4.71 8.88 16.63
CA TYR A 97 -3.76 9.89 17.09
C TYR A 97 -4.22 11.30 16.69
N ARG A 98 -4.16 12.23 17.65
CA ARG A 98 -4.55 13.64 17.44
C ARG A 98 -3.38 14.51 16.96
N SER A 99 -2.16 14.05 17.19
CA SER A 99 -0.92 14.73 16.77
C SER A 99 0.23 13.74 16.66
N PHE A 100 1.31 14.17 16.02
CA PHE A 100 2.55 13.38 15.97
C PHE A 100 3.17 13.15 17.36
N ASP A 101 3.05 14.12 18.28
CA ASP A 101 3.49 13.94 19.67
C ASP A 101 2.63 12.92 20.44
N ASP A 102 1.32 12.86 20.16
CA ASP A 102 0.41 11.86 20.70
C ASP A 102 0.83 10.44 20.23
N PHE A 103 1.15 10.30 18.94
CA PHE A 103 1.74 9.07 18.41
C PHE A 103 3.07 8.72 19.11
N LEU A 104 4.01 9.66 19.24
CA LEU A 104 5.28 9.43 19.93
C LEU A 104 5.11 9.10 21.41
N ALA A 105 4.04 9.55 22.07
CA ALA A 105 3.75 9.22 23.46
C ALA A 105 3.55 7.71 23.67
N THR A 106 3.13 6.97 22.65
CA THR A 106 3.00 5.51 22.68
C THR A 106 4.32 4.75 22.65
N PHE A 107 5.43 5.43 22.33
CA PHE A 107 6.76 4.83 22.23
C PHE A 107 7.42 4.66 23.62
N ARG A 108 8.25 3.63 23.77
CA ARG A 108 9.21 3.52 24.86
C ARG A 108 10.13 4.74 24.87
N ALA A 109 10.57 5.15 26.05
CA ALA A 109 11.28 6.42 26.26
C ALA A 109 12.55 6.57 25.38
N ASP A 110 13.33 5.49 25.23
CA ASP A 110 14.53 5.47 24.37
C ASP A 110 14.20 5.68 22.89
N LYS A 111 13.16 5.02 22.39
CA LYS A 111 12.71 5.10 21.00
C LYS A 111 12.09 6.47 20.69
N ARG A 112 11.27 6.98 21.61
CA ARG A 112 10.72 8.35 21.50
C ARG A 112 11.84 9.40 21.47
N LYS A 113 12.84 9.29 22.35
CA LYS A 113 14.00 10.19 22.37
C LYS A 113 14.78 10.12 21.04
N LYS A 114 14.96 8.94 20.49
CA LYS A 114 15.62 8.75 19.18
C LYS A 114 14.84 9.43 18.05
N ALA A 115 13.54 9.21 17.92
CA ALA A 115 12.71 9.84 16.90
C ALA A 115 12.74 11.37 16.99
N LYS A 116 12.57 11.94 18.19
CA LYS A 116 12.68 13.39 18.41
C LYS A 116 14.06 13.94 18.05
N ARG A 117 15.13 13.19 18.30
CA ARG A 117 16.50 13.60 17.93
C ARG A 117 16.70 13.57 16.41
N GLU A 118 16.17 12.56 15.70
CA GLU A 118 16.26 12.47 14.23
C GLU A 118 15.57 13.67 13.57
N ARG A 119 14.34 14.01 13.98
CA ARG A 119 13.61 15.19 13.49
C ARG A 119 14.34 16.50 13.79
N ARG A 120 14.83 16.66 15.02
CA ARG A 120 15.56 17.86 15.43
C ARG A 120 16.82 18.08 14.60
N LYS A 121 17.61 17.03 14.32
CA LYS A 121 18.81 17.13 13.48
C LYS A 121 18.50 17.70 12.09
N VAL A 122 17.42 17.25 11.46
CA VAL A 122 17.00 17.77 10.18
C VAL A 122 16.60 19.24 10.27
N ALA A 123 15.85 19.63 11.29
CA ALA A 123 15.48 21.03 11.49
C ALA A 123 16.70 21.93 11.77
N GLU A 124 17.66 21.48 12.60
CA GLU A 124 18.90 22.18 12.91
C GLU A 124 19.82 22.34 11.68
N SER A 125 19.69 21.48 10.66
CA SER A 125 20.41 21.63 9.38
C SER A 125 19.83 22.73 8.46
N GLY A 126 18.80 23.43 8.92
CA GLY A 126 18.13 24.51 8.18
C GLY A 126 17.15 23.99 7.10
N ILE A 127 16.73 22.72 7.20
CA ILE A 127 15.75 22.13 6.28
C ILE A 127 14.35 22.25 6.87
N ALA A 128 13.44 22.82 6.08
CA ALA A 128 12.02 22.88 6.33
C ALA A 128 11.25 22.05 5.29
N PHE A 129 10.06 21.58 5.64
CA PHE A 129 9.21 20.80 4.73
C PHE A 129 7.99 21.59 4.31
N ARG A 130 7.68 21.49 2.99
CA ARG A 130 6.44 21.95 2.39
C ARG A 130 5.66 20.76 1.86
N SER A 131 4.37 20.69 2.21
CA SER A 131 3.44 19.68 1.69
C SER A 131 2.70 20.26 0.49
N LEU A 132 2.70 19.55 -0.63
CA LEU A 132 2.02 19.95 -1.85
C LEU A 132 1.11 18.84 -2.34
N ALA A 133 -0.06 19.18 -2.85
CA ALA A 133 -0.84 18.29 -3.70
C ALA A 133 -0.23 18.28 -5.12
N GLY A 134 -0.31 17.15 -5.81
CA GLY A 134 0.35 16.99 -7.11
C GLY A 134 -0.16 17.97 -8.17
N GLU A 135 -1.43 18.35 -8.11
CA GLU A 135 -2.08 19.33 -8.98
C GLU A 135 -1.59 20.77 -8.77
N ASP A 136 -1.02 21.07 -7.60
CA ASP A 136 -0.48 22.39 -7.27
C ASP A 136 0.99 22.54 -7.69
N ILE A 137 1.59 21.50 -8.26
CA ILE A 137 3.00 21.46 -8.65
C ILE A 137 3.13 21.77 -10.14
N ASP A 138 3.82 22.87 -10.48
CA ASP A 138 4.13 23.19 -11.87
C ASP A 138 5.15 22.22 -12.50
N ALA A 139 5.25 22.25 -13.82
CA ALA A 139 6.12 21.34 -14.57
C ALA A 139 7.62 21.52 -14.20
N GLY A 140 8.06 22.75 -13.90
CA GLY A 140 9.45 23.03 -13.52
C GLY A 140 9.82 22.41 -12.19
N LEU A 141 8.95 22.55 -11.19
CA LEU A 141 9.13 21.93 -9.87
C LEU A 141 9.02 20.40 -9.98
N TRP A 142 8.10 19.86 -10.80
CA TRP A 142 8.03 18.42 -11.06
C TRP A 142 9.34 17.86 -11.63
N HIS A 143 9.97 18.52 -12.60
CA HIS A 143 11.26 18.08 -13.13
C HIS A 143 12.35 18.11 -12.06
N THR A 144 12.37 19.13 -11.20
CA THR A 144 13.31 19.22 -10.08
C THR A 144 13.13 18.06 -9.09
N ILE A 145 11.90 17.81 -8.64
CA ILE A 145 11.56 16.74 -7.69
C ILE A 145 11.89 15.36 -8.28
N PHE A 146 11.52 15.16 -9.55
CA PHE A 146 11.78 13.88 -10.24
C PHE A 146 13.28 13.63 -10.42
N GLY A 147 14.05 14.66 -10.75
CA GLY A 147 15.50 14.60 -10.85
C GLY A 147 16.21 14.19 -9.55
N PHE A 148 15.63 14.46 -8.37
CA PHE A 148 16.17 13.94 -7.11
C PHE A 148 16.04 12.43 -7.02
N SER A 149 14.88 11.89 -7.35
CA SER A 149 14.65 10.45 -7.31
C SER A 149 15.39 9.70 -8.42
N GLU A 150 15.55 10.29 -9.60
CA GLU A 150 16.30 9.73 -10.70
C GLU A 150 17.76 9.47 -10.31
N ARG A 151 18.41 10.41 -9.63
CA ARG A 151 19.76 10.21 -9.07
C ARG A 151 19.84 9.04 -8.09
N THR A 152 18.78 8.82 -7.30
CA THR A 152 18.70 7.68 -6.37
C THR A 152 18.62 6.36 -7.16
N PHE A 153 17.79 6.30 -8.19
CA PHE A 153 17.67 5.13 -9.06
C PHE A 153 18.98 4.80 -9.78
N LEU A 154 19.63 5.80 -10.36
CA LEU A 154 20.92 5.63 -11.06
C LEU A 154 22.01 5.10 -10.13
N ARG A 155 22.06 5.54 -8.86
CA ARG A 155 23.03 5.00 -7.88
C ARG A 155 22.83 3.51 -7.60
N HIS A 156 21.61 2.99 -7.78
CA HIS A 156 21.27 1.58 -7.62
C HIS A 156 21.28 0.80 -8.95
N GLY A 157 21.77 1.42 -10.04
CA GLY A 157 21.85 0.78 -11.37
C GLY A 157 20.50 0.56 -12.04
N ASN A 158 19.45 1.28 -11.61
CA ASN A 158 18.10 1.16 -12.14
C ASN A 158 17.67 2.43 -12.87
N GLY A 159 16.77 2.29 -13.85
CA GLY A 159 16.05 3.41 -14.46
C GLY A 159 14.66 3.59 -13.84
N HIS A 160 14.11 4.79 -13.97
CA HIS A 160 12.71 5.04 -13.64
C HIS A 160 11.81 4.36 -14.67
N TYR A 161 10.71 3.77 -14.20
CA TYR A 161 9.64 3.22 -15.06
C TYR A 161 8.39 4.12 -15.12
N LEU A 162 8.29 5.15 -14.26
CA LEU A 162 7.35 6.26 -14.40
C LEU A 162 8.13 7.51 -14.83
N ASN A 163 7.45 8.49 -15.38
CA ASN A 163 8.01 9.76 -15.82
C ASN A 163 7.18 10.94 -15.29
N VAL A 164 7.68 12.16 -15.51
CA VAL A 164 7.01 13.40 -15.08
C VAL A 164 5.64 13.53 -15.71
N GLU A 165 5.50 13.17 -16.99
CA GLU A 165 4.21 13.20 -17.70
C GLU A 165 3.15 12.34 -17.02
N PHE A 166 3.51 11.15 -16.56
CA PHE A 166 2.62 10.29 -15.78
C PHE A 166 2.14 10.99 -14.50
N LEU A 167 3.06 11.63 -13.75
CA LEU A 167 2.72 12.34 -12.50
C LEU A 167 1.80 13.52 -12.76
N LEU A 168 2.08 14.33 -13.78
CA LEU A 168 1.22 15.44 -14.19
C LEU A 168 -0.19 14.96 -14.57
N ARG A 169 -0.29 13.90 -15.37
CA ARG A 169 -1.58 13.35 -15.81
C ARG A 169 -2.39 12.74 -14.67
N VAL A 170 -1.74 12.00 -13.77
CA VAL A 170 -2.42 11.43 -12.60
C VAL A 170 -2.90 12.53 -11.66
N SER A 171 -2.07 13.53 -11.38
CA SER A 171 -2.44 14.66 -10.53
C SER A 171 -3.63 15.45 -11.09
N ALA A 172 -3.66 15.66 -12.41
CA ALA A 172 -4.78 16.33 -13.07
C ALA A 172 -6.07 15.49 -13.12
N ALA A 173 -5.92 14.17 -13.34
CA ALA A 173 -7.08 13.27 -13.47
C ALA A 173 -7.68 12.88 -12.11
N LEU A 174 -6.87 12.84 -11.07
CA LEU A 174 -7.23 12.39 -9.72
C LEU A 174 -6.69 13.39 -8.67
N PRO A 175 -7.29 14.58 -8.55
CA PRO A 175 -6.87 15.59 -7.58
C PRO A 175 -6.79 15.01 -6.16
N GLY A 176 -5.76 15.40 -5.40
CA GLY A 176 -5.50 14.91 -4.05
C GLY A 176 -4.91 13.50 -3.97
N SER A 177 -4.78 12.77 -5.10
CA SER A 177 -4.20 11.42 -5.10
C SER A 177 -2.68 11.39 -5.02
N VAL A 178 -2.00 12.49 -5.34
CA VAL A 178 -0.54 12.61 -5.27
C VAL A 178 -0.18 13.64 -4.21
N VAL A 179 0.62 13.22 -3.24
CA VAL A 179 1.12 14.06 -2.13
C VAL A 179 2.64 14.12 -2.20
N VAL A 180 3.20 15.31 -2.16
CA VAL A 180 4.64 15.52 -2.20
C VAL A 180 5.11 16.30 -0.98
N LYS A 181 6.10 15.74 -0.27
CA LYS A 181 6.82 16.45 0.79
C LYS A 181 8.14 16.94 0.22
N VAL A 182 8.23 18.24 0.03
CA VAL A 182 9.42 18.92 -0.50
C VAL A 182 10.23 19.44 0.68
N ALA A 183 11.49 18.98 0.79
CA ALA A 183 12.46 19.48 1.73
C ALA A 183 13.18 20.69 1.09
N GLU A 184 13.17 21.83 1.77
CA GLU A 184 13.76 23.07 1.29
C GLU A 184 14.81 23.59 2.28
N ARG A 185 15.93 24.10 1.74
CA ARG A 185 16.92 24.84 2.50
C ARG A 185 16.99 26.27 1.95
N ALA A 186 16.72 27.26 2.80
CA ALA A 186 16.63 28.67 2.39
C ALA A 186 15.73 28.88 1.15
N GLY A 187 14.58 28.23 1.10
CA GLY A 187 13.61 28.33 0.00
C GLY A 187 13.97 27.54 -1.27
N THR A 188 15.11 26.85 -1.28
CA THR A 188 15.54 26.02 -2.44
C THR A 188 15.22 24.56 -2.17
N PRO A 189 14.50 23.85 -3.08
CA PRO A 189 14.26 22.42 -2.97
C PRO A 189 15.58 21.62 -2.97
N VAL A 190 15.78 20.78 -1.97
CA VAL A 190 16.99 19.94 -1.82
C VAL A 190 16.68 18.45 -1.78
N ALA A 191 15.43 18.08 -1.48
CA ALA A 191 14.99 16.69 -1.50
C ALA A 191 13.46 16.62 -1.63
N ALA A 192 12.93 15.46 -2.01
CA ALA A 192 11.49 15.24 -2.02
C ALA A 192 11.13 13.77 -1.80
N ALA A 193 9.97 13.56 -1.17
CA ALA A 193 9.29 12.28 -1.10
C ALA A 193 7.92 12.39 -1.78
N ILE A 194 7.61 11.43 -2.66
CA ILE A 194 6.36 11.36 -3.42
C ILE A 194 5.53 10.20 -2.88
N PHE A 195 4.28 10.49 -2.59
CA PHE A 195 3.30 9.53 -2.08
C PHE A 195 2.06 9.51 -2.99
N PHE A 196 1.34 8.39 -2.94
CA PHE A 196 -0.02 8.29 -3.47
C PHE A 196 -0.99 8.12 -2.30
N ALA A 197 -2.14 8.80 -2.38
CA ALA A 197 -3.19 8.75 -1.38
C ALA A 197 -4.51 8.27 -2.00
N GLY A 198 -5.25 7.42 -1.28
CA GLY A 198 -6.57 6.96 -1.72
C GLY A 198 -7.13 5.88 -0.80
N GLY A 199 -8.47 5.82 -0.67
CA GLY A 199 -9.14 4.79 0.13
C GLY A 199 -8.74 4.73 1.60
N GLY A 200 -8.33 5.86 2.19
CA GLY A 200 -7.85 5.91 3.57
C GLY A 200 -6.38 5.51 3.77
N TRP A 201 -5.67 5.29 2.68
CA TRP A 201 -4.26 4.89 2.65
C TRP A 201 -3.35 5.98 2.13
N LEU A 202 -2.10 5.99 2.63
CA LEU A 202 -0.96 6.68 2.05
C LEU A 202 0.08 5.65 1.60
N TYR A 203 0.61 5.78 0.38
CA TYR A 203 1.61 4.89 -0.19
C TYR A 203 2.88 5.66 -0.54
N GLY A 204 3.99 5.36 0.11
CA GLY A 204 5.31 5.90 -0.24
C GLY A 204 5.77 5.31 -1.57
N ARG A 205 6.21 6.19 -2.49
CA ARG A 205 6.59 5.76 -3.83
C ARG A 205 8.01 6.10 -4.20
N TYR A 206 8.35 7.36 -4.26
CA TYR A 206 9.67 7.82 -4.68
C TYR A 206 10.30 8.73 -3.63
N TRP A 207 11.59 8.64 -3.53
CA TRP A 207 12.43 9.48 -2.71
C TRP A 207 13.68 9.88 -3.47
N GLY A 208 14.12 11.12 -3.27
CA GLY A 208 15.41 11.56 -3.74
C GLY A 208 15.91 12.82 -3.05
N SER A 209 17.22 13.00 -3.08
CA SER A 209 17.90 14.12 -2.47
C SER A 209 19.09 14.59 -3.28
N ALA A 210 19.29 15.91 -3.35
CA ALA A 210 20.49 16.54 -3.86
C ALA A 210 21.59 16.70 -2.80
N VAL A 211 21.22 16.58 -1.52
CA VAL A 211 22.12 16.74 -0.37
C VAL A 211 22.23 15.45 0.43
N GLN A 212 23.32 15.30 1.16
CA GLN A 212 23.53 14.19 2.07
C GLN A 212 23.42 14.72 3.49
N GLU A 213 22.25 14.52 4.11
CA GLU A 213 21.94 14.95 5.47
C GLU A 213 21.49 13.78 6.33
N ASP A 214 21.99 13.71 7.55
CA ASP A 214 21.64 12.65 8.49
C ASP A 214 20.15 12.71 8.84
N SER A 215 19.50 11.55 8.77
CA SER A 215 18.08 11.36 9.08
C SER A 215 17.07 12.01 8.10
N LEU A 216 17.51 12.72 7.05
CA LEU A 216 16.63 13.39 6.11
C LEU A 216 15.69 12.41 5.39
N HIS A 217 16.20 11.23 4.99
CA HIS A 217 15.37 10.18 4.41
C HIS A 217 14.26 9.73 5.38
N PHE A 218 14.57 9.57 6.65
CA PHE A 218 13.59 9.14 7.65
C PHE A 218 12.55 10.21 7.93
N GLU A 219 12.99 11.47 7.99
CA GLU A 219 12.06 12.59 8.14
C GLU A 219 11.09 12.66 6.96
N ALA A 220 11.62 12.71 5.74
CA ALA A 220 10.81 12.90 4.53
C ALA A 220 9.89 11.70 4.24
N CYS A 221 10.43 10.48 4.31
CA CYS A 221 9.71 9.28 3.86
C CYS A 221 8.84 8.65 4.95
N TYR A 222 9.11 8.92 6.24
CA TYR A 222 8.36 8.27 7.32
C TYR A 222 7.66 9.28 8.21
N TYR A 223 8.38 10.19 8.87
CA TYR A 223 7.76 11.09 9.83
C TYR A 223 6.79 12.08 9.19
N GLN A 224 7.16 12.65 8.04
CA GLN A 224 6.27 13.52 7.26
C GLN A 224 5.04 12.78 6.69
N GLY A 225 5.19 11.51 6.33
CA GLY A 225 4.07 10.66 5.89
C GLY A 225 3.11 10.33 7.03
N ILE A 226 3.64 9.95 8.21
CA ILE A 226 2.84 9.69 9.42
C ILE A 226 2.09 10.95 9.86
N GLU A 227 2.77 12.09 9.89
CA GLU A 227 2.17 13.38 10.25
C GLU A 227 1.03 13.74 9.29
N HIS A 228 1.24 13.57 7.98
CA HIS A 228 0.21 13.74 6.96
C HIS A 228 -1.00 12.81 7.19
N CYS A 229 -0.77 11.54 7.51
CA CYS A 229 -1.88 10.62 7.81
C CYS A 229 -2.69 11.05 9.04
N ILE A 230 -2.03 11.52 10.09
CA ILE A 230 -2.70 12.02 11.29
C ILE A 230 -3.53 13.26 10.97
N GLU A 231 -2.95 14.24 10.27
CA GLU A 231 -3.59 15.50 9.90
C GLU A 231 -4.82 15.33 9.00
N HIS A 232 -4.79 14.33 8.09
CA HIS A 232 -5.84 14.08 7.11
C HIS A 232 -6.75 12.88 7.47
N GLY A 233 -6.56 12.28 8.65
CA GLY A 233 -7.39 11.16 9.12
C GLY A 233 -7.22 9.88 8.28
N LEU A 234 -6.09 9.72 7.58
CA LEU A 234 -5.80 8.48 6.86
C LEU A 234 -5.53 7.35 7.85
N GLN A 235 -6.03 6.16 7.55
CA GLN A 235 -5.99 5.02 8.48
C GLN A 235 -4.69 4.24 8.38
N PHE A 236 -4.09 4.16 7.19
CA PHE A 236 -2.93 3.31 6.93
C PHE A 236 -1.85 4.05 6.16
N PHE A 237 -0.60 3.70 6.44
CA PHE A 237 0.53 4.15 5.64
C PHE A 237 1.46 2.98 5.30
N ASP A 238 1.62 2.71 4.01
CA ASP A 238 2.62 1.80 3.44
C ASP A 238 3.81 2.59 2.88
N PRO A 239 4.96 2.59 3.54
CA PRO A 239 6.12 3.36 3.09
C PRO A 239 6.97 2.65 2.03
N GLY A 240 6.47 1.54 1.46
CA GLY A 240 7.19 0.68 0.51
C GLY A 240 7.75 -0.61 1.15
N THR A 241 8.35 -1.48 0.33
CA THR A 241 8.62 -2.88 0.71
C THR A 241 9.80 -3.10 1.63
N GLN A 242 10.88 -2.31 1.60
CA GLN A 242 12.15 -2.66 2.24
C GLN A 242 12.40 -1.96 3.57
N GLY A 243 13.08 -2.65 4.49
CA GLY A 243 13.84 -2.07 5.58
C GLY A 243 13.25 -2.22 6.99
N GLU A 244 13.87 -3.08 7.80
CA GLU A 244 13.57 -3.25 9.24
C GLU A 244 13.74 -1.97 10.06
N HIS A 245 14.50 -0.98 9.57
CA HIS A 245 14.62 0.32 10.19
C HIS A 245 13.28 1.07 10.37
N LYS A 246 12.23 0.63 9.65
CA LYS A 246 10.85 1.12 9.79
C LYS A 246 10.25 0.73 11.14
N LEU A 247 10.58 -0.46 11.66
CA LEU A 247 10.13 -0.91 12.98
C LEU A 247 10.40 0.12 14.07
N ALA A 248 11.64 0.65 14.12
CA ALA A 248 12.03 1.63 15.11
C ALA A 248 11.24 2.97 15.00
N ARG A 249 10.49 3.18 13.94
CA ARG A 249 9.70 4.38 13.64
C ARG A 249 8.20 4.16 13.69
N GLY A 250 7.77 2.99 14.22
CA GLY A 250 6.38 2.70 14.51
C GLY A 250 5.61 2.05 13.38
N PHE A 251 6.29 1.55 12.36
CA PHE A 251 5.68 0.64 11.40
C PHE A 251 5.67 -0.78 11.96
N GLU A 252 4.57 -1.48 11.78
CA GLU A 252 4.36 -2.82 12.31
C GLU A 252 4.51 -3.88 11.21
N PRO A 253 5.15 -5.02 11.51
CA PRO A 253 5.25 -6.10 10.54
C PRO A 253 3.86 -6.69 10.31
N THR A 254 3.42 -6.62 9.07
CA THR A 254 2.09 -7.05 8.64
C THR A 254 2.23 -8.10 7.56
N ARG A 255 1.54 -9.22 7.72
CA ARG A 255 1.50 -10.27 6.70
C ARG A 255 0.71 -9.77 5.50
N THR A 256 1.26 -9.96 4.31
CA THR A 256 0.54 -9.82 3.05
C THR A 256 0.46 -11.18 2.37
N THR A 257 -0.61 -11.38 1.60
CA THR A 257 -0.87 -12.62 0.90
C THR A 257 -0.91 -12.36 -0.60
N SER A 258 -0.41 -13.32 -1.37
CA SER A 258 -0.53 -13.34 -2.82
C SER A 258 -0.84 -14.76 -3.31
N ALA A 259 -1.44 -14.84 -4.49
CA ALA A 259 -1.84 -16.08 -5.12
C ALA A 259 -1.11 -16.27 -6.46
N HIS A 260 -0.54 -17.43 -6.69
CA HIS A 260 0.29 -17.74 -7.84
C HIS A 260 -0.15 -19.02 -8.51
N TRP A 261 -0.41 -18.94 -9.81
CA TRP A 261 -0.67 -20.11 -10.64
C TRP A 261 0.44 -20.25 -11.69
N LEU A 262 0.88 -21.49 -11.93
CA LEU A 262 1.91 -21.82 -12.91
C LEU A 262 1.37 -22.92 -13.82
N GLU A 263 1.54 -22.75 -15.14
CA GLU A 263 1.05 -23.71 -16.13
C GLU A 263 1.75 -25.05 -16.02
N HIS A 264 3.09 -25.05 -15.97
CA HIS A 264 3.86 -26.29 -15.95
C HIS A 264 3.70 -27.04 -14.62
N ALA A 265 3.04 -28.21 -14.64
CA ALA A 265 2.67 -28.97 -13.44
C ALA A 265 3.87 -29.36 -12.56
N GLY A 266 4.98 -29.83 -13.16
CA GLY A 266 6.18 -30.22 -12.41
C GLY A 266 6.80 -29.02 -11.67
N PHE A 267 6.85 -27.86 -12.31
CA PHE A 267 7.35 -26.65 -11.70
C PHE A 267 6.40 -26.12 -10.61
N ARG A 268 5.08 -26.14 -10.87
CA ARG A 268 4.05 -25.79 -9.87
C ARG A 268 4.18 -26.64 -8.60
N ASN A 269 4.35 -27.96 -8.72
CA ASN A 269 4.52 -28.85 -7.57
C ASN A 269 5.82 -28.57 -6.77
N ALA A 270 6.91 -28.23 -7.46
CA ALA A 270 8.16 -27.86 -6.81
C ALA A 270 8.01 -26.53 -6.03
N VAL A 271 7.38 -25.53 -6.66
CA VAL A 271 7.09 -24.25 -6.03
C VAL A 271 6.12 -24.39 -4.86
N ALA A 272 5.08 -25.21 -4.97
CA ALA A 272 4.13 -25.46 -3.88
C ALA A 272 4.86 -25.95 -2.60
N ARG A 273 5.74 -26.96 -2.72
CA ARG A 273 6.55 -27.45 -1.60
C ARG A 273 7.52 -26.41 -1.01
N TYR A 274 8.05 -25.54 -1.86
CA TYR A 274 8.88 -24.42 -1.41
C TYR A 274 8.04 -23.42 -0.60
N LEU A 275 6.87 -23.03 -1.11
CA LEU A 275 5.98 -22.06 -0.48
C LEU A 275 5.44 -22.51 0.88
N GLU A 276 5.28 -23.81 1.12
CA GLU A 276 4.91 -24.34 2.45
C GLU A 276 5.95 -23.94 3.51
N ARG A 277 7.24 -24.11 3.18
CA ARG A 277 8.35 -23.77 4.06
C ARG A 277 8.55 -22.25 4.17
N GLU A 278 8.40 -21.53 3.05
CA GLU A 278 8.51 -20.08 3.02
C GLU A 278 7.46 -19.43 3.90
N ARG A 279 6.19 -19.90 3.85
CA ARG A 279 5.11 -19.35 4.70
C ARG A 279 5.43 -19.46 6.19
N ALA A 280 5.89 -20.64 6.63
CA ALA A 280 6.27 -20.82 8.03
C ALA A 280 7.42 -19.86 8.43
N ALA A 281 8.44 -19.75 7.59
CA ALA A 281 9.57 -18.85 7.86
C ALA A 281 9.15 -17.37 7.89
N VAL A 282 8.21 -16.94 7.03
CA VAL A 282 7.67 -15.58 7.03
C VAL A 282 6.86 -15.31 8.29
N ASP A 283 6.03 -16.26 8.73
CA ASP A 283 5.23 -16.12 9.94
C ASP A 283 6.13 -16.04 11.19
N ASP A 284 7.18 -16.86 11.28
CA ASP A 284 8.20 -16.78 12.33
C ASP A 284 8.94 -15.43 12.32
N TYR A 285 9.30 -14.95 11.13
CA TYR A 285 9.94 -13.65 10.97
C TYR A 285 9.05 -12.49 11.45
N ILE A 286 7.76 -12.52 11.09
CA ILE A 286 6.78 -11.50 11.52
C ILE A 286 6.70 -11.47 13.05
N GLU A 287 6.63 -12.63 13.69
CA GLU A 287 6.55 -12.71 15.15
C GLU A 287 7.83 -12.18 15.81
N ALA A 288 8.99 -12.54 15.30
CA ALA A 288 10.26 -12.00 15.77
C ALA A 288 10.35 -10.48 15.58
N ALA A 289 9.92 -9.96 14.41
CA ALA A 289 9.94 -8.53 14.10
C ALA A 289 9.01 -7.72 15.00
N ARG A 290 7.86 -8.28 15.43
CA ARG A 290 6.93 -7.62 16.38
C ARG A 290 7.58 -7.26 17.70
N GLN A 291 8.59 -8.00 18.14
CA GLN A 291 9.32 -7.70 19.38
C GLN A 291 10.17 -6.43 19.27
N HIS A 292 10.47 -5.97 18.06
CA HIS A 292 11.32 -4.81 17.78
C HIS A 292 10.55 -3.50 17.55
N VAL A 293 9.21 -3.52 17.54
CA VAL A 293 8.40 -2.30 17.45
C VAL A 293 8.66 -1.37 18.65
N PRO A 294 8.55 -0.04 18.47
CA PRO A 294 8.95 0.91 19.50
C PRO A 294 7.92 1.11 20.60
N PHE A 295 6.72 0.57 20.46
CA PHE A 295 5.60 0.81 21.36
C PHE A 295 5.85 0.29 22.78
N GLN A 296 5.26 0.95 23.76
CA GLN A 296 5.15 0.44 25.11
C GLN A 296 4.36 -0.87 25.07
N ARG A 297 4.74 -1.87 25.85
CA ARG A 297 3.93 -3.08 25.96
C ARG A 297 2.57 -2.68 26.52
N ALA A 298 1.52 -2.92 25.73
CA ALA A 298 0.17 -2.74 26.22
C ALA A 298 -0.04 -3.70 27.39
N THR A 299 -0.47 -3.16 28.52
CA THR A 299 -1.14 -3.95 29.54
C THR A 299 -2.47 -4.42 28.94
N ALA A 300 -2.50 -5.69 28.51
CA ALA A 300 -3.66 -6.48 28.05
C ALA A 300 -4.49 -5.94 26.84
N ALA A 301 -4.47 -6.75 25.79
CA ALA A 301 -5.54 -7.01 24.81
C ALA A 301 -6.25 -5.84 24.13
N THR A 302 -5.90 -5.61 22.87
CA THR A 302 -6.85 -5.08 21.89
C THR A 302 -7.00 -6.12 20.78
N PRO A 303 -8.23 -6.53 20.40
CA PRO A 303 -8.45 -7.50 19.33
C PRO A 303 -7.94 -6.97 17.98
N ASP A 304 -7.49 -7.87 17.14
CA ASP A 304 -7.05 -7.63 15.76
C ASP A 304 -8.26 -7.11 14.95
N PRO A 305 -8.22 -5.88 14.39
CA PRO A 305 -9.35 -5.32 13.65
C PRO A 305 -9.49 -5.88 12.22
N MET A 306 -8.72 -6.91 11.84
CA MET A 306 -8.75 -7.51 10.50
C MET A 306 -9.48 -8.86 10.44
N SER A 307 -10.33 -9.18 11.44
CA SER A 307 -11.09 -10.44 11.47
C SER A 307 -12.60 -10.24 11.26
N ASP A 308 -12.99 -9.31 10.37
CA ASP A 308 -14.37 -9.25 9.85
C ASP A 308 -14.37 -9.01 8.33
#